data_22a6595f22f4b3278e28d699b9be14d4
#
_entry.id   22a6595f22f4b3278e28d699b9be14d4
#
_cell.length_a   1.000
_cell.length_b   1.000
_cell.length_c   1.000
_cell.angle_alpha   90.00
_cell.angle_beta   90.00
_cell.angle_gamma   90.00
#
_symmetry.space_group_name_H-M   'P 1'
#
loop_
_entity.id
_entity.type
_entity.pdbx_description
1 polymer ?
#
loop_
_entity_poly.entity_id
_entity_poly.type
_entity_poly.pdbx_seq_one_letter_code
_entity_poly.pdbx_strand_id
1 'polypeptide(L)'
;MKKINAALVISLFVMTGCGGNKQLTDDCITVDVSADYPKKELILQDFMDVEYVPLETTDDFITQGIVKATGKKILLVANRIMDGNIFVFDRATGKGLRKINRLGQSGEEYSHITSIVLDEDNNEMFVVDYPARKILVYDLYGEFNRSLPFPDTCYYEFLSDYDRDHLIGY
;
A
#
# COMPACT_ATOMS: atom_id res chain seq x y z
N MET A 1 34.10 -33.71 -54.39
CA MET A 1 34.80 -33.11 -53.24
C MET A 1 34.38 -31.67 -52.90
N LYS A 2 33.51 -31.02 -53.68
CA LYS A 2 33.05 -29.62 -53.39
C LYS A 2 31.78 -29.53 -52.46
N LYS A 3 31.07 -30.61 -52.20
CA LYS A 3 29.83 -30.62 -51.39
C LYS A 3 30.05 -30.81 -49.88
N ILE A 4 31.22 -31.31 -49.48
CA ILE A 4 31.54 -31.58 -48.06
C ILE A 4 31.92 -30.27 -47.34
N ASN A 5 32.54 -29.31 -48.05
CA ASN A 5 32.99 -28.05 -47.47
C ASN A 5 31.84 -27.06 -47.16
N ALA A 6 30.71 -27.19 -47.90
CA ALA A 6 29.54 -26.34 -47.65
C ALA A 6 28.80 -26.71 -46.36
N ALA A 7 28.73 -28.01 -46.09
CA ALA A 7 28.07 -28.53 -44.84
C ALA A 7 28.90 -28.21 -43.60
N LEU A 8 30.24 -28.20 -43.71
CA LEU A 8 31.14 -27.87 -42.59
C LEU A 8 31.08 -26.36 -42.24
N VAL A 9 30.94 -25.50 -43.27
CA VAL A 9 30.85 -24.01 -43.06
C VAL A 9 29.50 -23.63 -42.42
N ILE A 10 28.43 -24.34 -42.80
CA ILE A 10 27.08 -24.09 -42.18
C ILE A 10 27.07 -24.57 -40.74
N SER A 11 27.76 -25.66 -40.39
CA SER A 11 27.87 -26.17 -39.02
C SER A 11 28.64 -25.21 -38.09
N LEU A 12 29.55 -24.41 -38.61
CA LEU A 12 30.34 -23.43 -37.79
C LEU A 12 29.53 -22.15 -37.44
N PHE A 13 28.53 -21.81 -38.25
CA PHE A 13 27.71 -20.61 -37.99
C PHE A 13 26.62 -20.80 -36.96
N VAL A 14 26.30 -22.02 -36.56
CA VAL A 14 25.22 -22.31 -35.58
C VAL A 14 25.71 -22.23 -34.12
N MET A 15 27.04 -22.13 -33.90
CA MET A 15 27.65 -22.09 -32.57
C MET A 15 27.89 -20.66 -32.02
N THR A 16 27.51 -19.61 -32.74
CA THR A 16 27.54 -18.23 -32.20
C THR A 16 26.18 -17.83 -31.68
N GLY A 17 25.56 -18.72 -30.90
CA GLY A 17 24.34 -18.47 -30.17
C GLY A 17 24.66 -17.73 -28.89
N CYS A 18 24.39 -16.45 -28.88
CA CYS A 18 23.93 -15.62 -27.77
C CYS A 18 24.33 -16.03 -26.36
N GLY A 19 25.51 -15.65 -25.96
CA GLY A 19 25.82 -15.42 -24.55
C GLY A 19 25.72 -13.93 -24.23
N GLY A 20 24.56 -13.35 -24.38
CA GLY A 20 24.26 -12.02 -23.81
C GLY A 20 23.93 -12.19 -22.34
N ASN A 21 24.92 -12.41 -21.49
CA ASN A 21 24.78 -12.09 -20.07
C ASN A 21 24.55 -10.57 -20.00
N LYS A 22 23.29 -10.15 -19.91
CA LYS A 22 22.98 -8.91 -19.21
C LYS A 22 23.47 -9.14 -17.79
N GLN A 23 24.68 -8.71 -17.47
CA GLN A 23 24.99 -8.35 -16.10
C GLN A 23 23.96 -7.28 -15.72
N LEU A 24 22.95 -7.72 -15.01
CA LEU A 24 22.23 -6.83 -14.13
C LEU A 24 23.34 -6.28 -13.23
N THR A 25 23.68 -5.01 -13.40
CA THR A 25 24.48 -4.29 -12.42
C THR A 25 23.67 -4.38 -11.15
N ASP A 26 24.13 -5.23 -10.27
CA ASP A 26 23.53 -5.48 -8.98
C ASP A 26 23.83 -4.24 -8.13
N ASP A 27 22.98 -3.21 -8.26
CA ASP A 27 23.02 -2.02 -7.41
C ASP A 27 22.53 -2.34 -5.98
N CYS A 28 22.38 -3.62 -5.64
CA CYS A 28 22.05 -4.04 -4.31
C CYS A 28 23.22 -3.81 -3.36
N ILE A 29 22.98 -3.03 -2.34
CA ILE A 29 23.94 -2.87 -1.23
C ILE A 29 24.03 -4.21 -0.52
N THR A 30 25.22 -4.83 -0.59
CA THR A 30 25.48 -6.07 0.14
C THR A 30 25.93 -5.74 1.55
N VAL A 31 25.20 -6.24 2.54
CA VAL A 31 25.55 -6.11 3.97
C VAL A 31 26.05 -7.45 4.48
N ASP A 32 27.27 -7.47 4.99
CA ASP A 32 27.84 -8.65 5.64
C ASP A 32 27.26 -8.77 7.05
N VAL A 33 26.27 -9.64 7.24
CA VAL A 33 25.61 -9.85 8.53
C VAL A 33 26.49 -10.53 9.59
N SER A 34 27.66 -11.03 9.21
CA SER A 34 28.65 -11.64 10.12
C SER A 34 29.70 -10.66 10.61
N ALA A 35 29.78 -9.48 10.03
CA ALA A 35 30.73 -8.46 10.42
C ALA A 35 30.31 -7.76 11.72
N ASP A 36 31.29 -7.43 12.56
CA ASP A 36 31.05 -6.62 13.76
C ASP A 36 31.09 -5.14 13.36
N TYR A 37 29.90 -4.55 13.26
CA TYR A 37 29.74 -3.14 12.93
C TYR A 37 29.80 -2.28 14.18
N PRO A 38 30.43 -1.09 14.10
CA PRO A 38 30.45 -0.17 15.22
C PRO A 38 29.02 0.25 15.58
N LYS A 39 28.68 0.09 16.85
CA LYS A 39 27.37 0.54 17.38
C LYS A 39 27.38 2.06 17.40
N LYS A 40 26.37 2.66 16.78
CA LYS A 40 26.12 4.10 16.80
C LYS A 40 24.73 4.34 17.36
N GLU A 41 24.63 5.20 18.34
CA GLU A 41 23.33 5.72 18.76
C GLU A 41 22.85 6.68 17.65
N LEU A 42 21.64 6.42 17.12
CA LEU A 42 21.01 7.25 16.10
C LEU A 42 19.94 8.09 16.78
N ILE A 43 20.11 9.39 16.70
CA ILE A 43 19.09 10.36 17.12
C ILE A 43 18.21 10.63 15.92
N LEU A 44 16.90 10.43 16.06
CA LEU A 44 15.95 10.52 14.95
C LEU A 44 16.04 11.89 14.24
N GLN A 45 16.22 12.94 14.99
CA GLN A 45 16.34 14.32 14.50
C GLN A 45 17.58 14.58 13.62
N ASP A 46 18.61 13.69 13.66
CA ASP A 46 19.78 13.79 12.80
C ASP A 46 19.46 13.37 11.34
N PHE A 47 18.32 12.69 11.12
CA PHE A 47 17.98 12.07 9.84
C PHE A 47 16.65 12.58 9.26
N MET A 48 15.80 13.15 10.09
CA MET A 48 14.48 13.63 9.67
C MET A 48 13.95 14.72 10.58
N ASP A 49 13.14 15.58 10.00
CA ASP A 49 12.34 16.52 10.76
C ASP A 49 11.15 15.79 11.39
N VAL A 50 10.93 16.03 12.69
CA VAL A 50 9.82 15.45 13.44
C VAL A 50 8.87 16.55 13.86
N GLU A 51 7.65 16.44 13.41
CA GLU A 51 6.57 17.36 13.78
C GLU A 51 5.45 16.59 14.49
N TYR A 52 4.92 17.18 15.55
CA TYR A 52 3.78 16.65 16.29
C TYR A 52 2.54 17.46 15.97
N VAL A 53 1.57 16.83 15.32
CA VAL A 53 0.28 17.44 15.01
C VAL A 53 -0.76 16.88 15.99
N PRO A 54 -1.24 17.67 16.98
CA PRO A 54 -2.28 17.22 17.90
C PRO A 54 -3.60 17.10 17.16
N LEU A 55 -4.27 15.95 17.28
CA LEU A 55 -5.60 15.77 16.71
C LEU A 55 -6.65 16.48 17.58
N GLU A 56 -7.57 17.17 16.94
CA GLU A 56 -8.72 17.79 17.60
C GLU A 56 -9.54 16.75 18.35
N THR A 57 -9.87 17.06 19.60
CA THR A 57 -10.69 16.19 20.46
C THR A 57 -11.93 16.95 20.90
N THR A 58 -13.07 16.57 20.32
CA THR A 58 -14.40 17.08 20.65
C THR A 58 -15.37 15.91 20.79
N ASP A 59 -16.59 16.14 21.19
CA ASP A 59 -17.60 15.08 21.31
C ASP A 59 -17.81 14.32 19.98
N ASP A 60 -17.62 14.99 18.84
CA ASP A 60 -17.73 14.37 17.51
C ASP A 60 -16.45 13.65 17.08
N PHE A 61 -15.30 14.02 17.63
CA PHE A 61 -13.97 13.54 17.26
C PHE A 61 -13.25 12.85 18.42
N ILE A 62 -13.97 12.06 19.22
CA ILE A 62 -13.37 11.17 20.22
C ILE A 62 -12.84 9.93 19.51
N THR A 63 -11.52 9.78 19.49
CA THR A 63 -10.87 8.65 18.82
C THR A 63 -9.76 8.05 19.68
N GLN A 64 -9.44 6.78 19.44
CA GLN A 64 -8.26 6.10 20.01
C GLN A 64 -6.98 6.42 19.23
N GLY A 65 -7.07 7.22 18.16
CA GLY A 65 -5.93 7.75 17.42
C GLY A 65 -5.19 6.73 16.55
N ILE A 66 -5.84 5.65 16.08
CA ILE A 66 -5.18 4.71 15.18
C ILE A 66 -5.23 5.24 13.76
N VAL A 67 -4.09 5.72 13.28
CA VAL A 67 -3.96 6.15 11.89
C VAL A 67 -4.03 4.93 10.98
N LYS A 68 -5.01 4.90 10.09
CA LYS A 68 -5.22 3.85 9.09
C LYS A 68 -4.61 4.21 7.75
N ALA A 69 -4.66 5.49 7.38
CA ALA A 69 -4.03 5.98 6.16
C ALA A 69 -3.59 7.44 6.30
N THR A 70 -2.51 7.78 5.62
CA THR A 70 -1.92 9.13 5.59
C THR A 70 -1.83 9.59 4.14
N GLY A 71 -2.55 10.65 3.82
CA GLY A 71 -2.48 11.31 2.53
C GLY A 71 -1.59 12.55 2.53
N LYS A 72 -1.68 13.34 1.48
CA LYS A 72 -0.97 14.62 1.34
C LYS A 72 -1.59 15.69 2.23
N LYS A 73 -2.92 15.71 2.33
CA LYS A 73 -3.71 16.75 3.02
C LYS A 73 -4.50 16.21 4.22
N ILE A 74 -4.86 14.93 4.20
CA ILE A 74 -5.72 14.35 5.22
C ILE A 74 -5.11 13.10 5.87
N LEU A 75 -5.59 12.82 7.08
CA LEU A 75 -5.36 11.57 7.83
C LEU A 75 -6.69 10.86 8.00
N LEU A 76 -6.69 9.55 7.80
CA LEU A 76 -7.80 8.68 8.14
C LEU A 76 -7.48 7.94 9.43
N VAL A 77 -8.33 8.10 10.42
CA VAL A 77 -8.16 7.54 11.76
C VAL A 77 -9.37 6.70 12.11
N ALA A 78 -9.15 5.53 12.71
CA ALA A 78 -10.24 4.68 13.19
C ALA A 78 -9.96 4.20 14.61
N ASN A 79 -10.99 3.65 15.25
CA ASN A 79 -10.90 3.07 16.58
C ASN A 79 -10.55 1.57 16.52
N ARG A 80 -10.01 1.02 17.62
CA ARG A 80 -9.85 -0.43 17.79
C ARG A 80 -11.18 -1.13 18.01
N ILE A 81 -12.09 -0.43 18.70
CA ILE A 81 -13.43 -0.92 18.87
C ILE A 81 -14.13 -0.87 17.50
N MET A 82 -14.97 -1.86 17.25
CA MET A 82 -15.72 -2.02 16.00
C MET A 82 -16.92 -1.08 15.93
N ASP A 83 -16.69 0.22 16.13
CA ASP A 83 -17.75 1.24 16.10
C ASP A 83 -18.05 1.73 14.67
N GLY A 84 -17.25 1.29 13.70
CA GLY A 84 -17.41 1.64 12.29
C GLY A 84 -17.02 3.09 11.93
N ASN A 85 -16.49 3.86 12.88
CA ASN A 85 -16.14 5.24 12.62
C ASN A 85 -14.80 5.36 11.89
N ILE A 86 -14.80 6.16 10.83
CA ILE A 86 -13.62 6.66 10.14
C ILE A 86 -13.60 8.16 10.32
N PHE A 87 -12.61 8.66 11.03
CA PHE A 87 -12.42 10.09 11.27
C PHE A 87 -11.44 10.64 10.24
N VAL A 88 -11.81 11.74 9.62
CA VAL A 88 -10.99 12.45 8.65
C VAL A 88 -10.47 13.71 9.30
N PHE A 89 -9.16 13.84 9.41
CA PHE A 89 -8.50 15.02 9.96
C PHE A 89 -7.68 15.73 8.88
N ASP A 90 -7.56 17.03 8.99
CA ASP A 90 -6.57 17.81 8.25
C ASP A 90 -5.17 17.44 8.75
N ARG A 91 -4.29 17.04 7.84
CA ARG A 91 -2.97 16.52 8.19
C ARG A 91 -2.06 17.57 8.80
N ALA A 92 -2.16 18.82 8.34
CA ALA A 92 -1.26 19.89 8.77
C ALA A 92 -1.65 20.47 10.13
N THR A 93 -2.96 20.52 10.43
CA THR A 93 -3.47 21.18 11.63
C THR A 93 -4.02 20.25 12.68
N GLY A 94 -4.30 18.99 12.31
CA GLY A 94 -4.99 18.01 13.17
C GLY A 94 -6.46 18.30 13.39
N LYS A 95 -7.03 19.28 12.66
CA LYS A 95 -8.44 19.65 12.79
C LYS A 95 -9.35 18.56 12.26
N GLY A 96 -10.40 18.21 12.99
CA GLY A 96 -11.44 17.31 12.56
C GLY A 96 -12.23 17.89 11.38
N LEU A 97 -12.28 17.17 10.27
CA LEU A 97 -12.98 17.60 9.06
C LEU A 97 -14.36 16.94 8.96
N ARG A 98 -14.41 15.63 9.18
CA ARG A 98 -15.66 14.85 9.12
C ARG A 98 -15.50 13.48 9.78
N LYS A 99 -16.63 12.88 10.09
CA LYS A 99 -16.78 11.51 10.57
C LYS A 99 -17.64 10.74 9.58
N ILE A 100 -17.15 9.61 9.12
CA ILE A 100 -17.84 8.70 8.20
C ILE A 100 -18.13 7.43 8.97
N ASN A 101 -19.37 6.92 8.85
CA ASN A 101 -19.77 5.63 9.39
C ASN A 101 -20.71 4.95 8.39
N ARG A 102 -20.27 3.81 7.86
CA ARG A 102 -21.02 2.95 6.95
C ARG A 102 -21.05 1.52 7.49
N LEU A 103 -21.04 1.38 8.83
CA LEU A 103 -21.14 0.06 9.47
C LEU A 103 -22.54 -0.50 9.26
N GLY A 104 -22.62 -1.69 8.65
CA GLY A 104 -23.90 -2.35 8.39
C GLY A 104 -23.74 -3.69 7.69
N GLN A 105 -24.86 -4.19 7.13
CA GLN A 105 -24.93 -5.50 6.49
C GLN A 105 -25.33 -5.46 5.02
N SER A 106 -25.52 -4.27 4.46
CA SER A 106 -25.87 -4.14 3.03
C SER A 106 -24.66 -4.34 2.12
N GLY A 107 -24.91 -4.42 0.82
CA GLY A 107 -23.86 -4.53 -0.19
C GLY A 107 -22.91 -3.33 -0.23
N GLU A 108 -23.39 -2.17 0.22
CA GLU A 108 -22.69 -0.89 0.22
C GLU A 108 -22.06 -0.54 1.58
N GLU A 109 -22.23 -1.39 2.57
CA GLU A 109 -21.79 -1.20 3.95
C GLU A 109 -20.68 -2.19 4.30
N TYR A 110 -19.76 -1.76 5.15
CA TYR A 110 -18.76 -2.66 5.73
C TYR A 110 -19.26 -3.23 7.06
N SER A 111 -18.97 -4.51 7.29
CA SER A 111 -19.19 -5.15 8.58
C SER A 111 -18.00 -4.98 9.51
N HIS A 112 -16.81 -4.77 8.92
CA HIS A 112 -15.56 -4.63 9.63
C HIS A 112 -14.56 -3.78 8.83
N ILE A 113 -13.79 -2.94 9.54
CA ILE A 113 -12.68 -2.19 8.96
C ILE A 113 -11.37 -2.89 9.30
N THR A 114 -10.87 -3.72 8.39
CA THR A 114 -9.56 -4.37 8.57
C THR A 114 -8.44 -3.40 8.26
N SER A 115 -8.43 -2.86 7.06
CA SER A 115 -7.49 -1.83 6.64
C SER A 115 -8.17 -0.79 5.76
N ILE A 116 -7.53 0.36 5.60
CA ILE A 116 -7.98 1.43 4.71
C ILE A 116 -6.80 1.88 3.87
N VAL A 117 -7.00 2.00 2.56
CA VAL A 117 -6.08 2.69 1.65
C VAL A 117 -6.72 3.98 1.19
N LEU A 118 -5.93 5.03 1.12
CA LEU A 118 -6.35 6.37 0.72
C LEU A 118 -5.73 6.74 -0.62
N ASP A 119 -6.58 7.04 -1.59
CA ASP A 119 -6.21 7.65 -2.87
C ASP A 119 -6.79 9.06 -2.92
N GLU A 120 -6.01 10.03 -2.44
CA GLU A 120 -6.45 11.43 -2.44
C GLU A 120 -6.57 12.03 -3.84
N ASP A 121 -5.74 11.57 -4.77
CA ASP A 121 -5.68 12.12 -6.12
C ASP A 121 -6.96 11.77 -6.90
N ASN A 122 -7.54 10.61 -6.64
CA ASN A 122 -8.81 10.16 -7.20
C ASN A 122 -10.03 10.40 -6.28
N ASN A 123 -9.82 11.02 -5.11
CA ASN A 123 -10.86 11.25 -4.11
C ASN A 123 -11.54 9.96 -3.65
N GLU A 124 -10.76 8.89 -3.44
CA GLU A 124 -11.28 7.57 -3.05
C GLU A 124 -10.59 7.03 -1.79
N MET A 125 -11.34 6.25 -1.03
CA MET A 125 -10.82 5.37 0.01
C MET A 125 -11.31 3.95 -0.20
N PHE A 126 -10.40 2.99 -0.01
CA PHE A 126 -10.63 1.56 -0.14
C PHE A 126 -10.68 0.95 1.25
N VAL A 127 -11.85 0.49 1.66
CA VAL A 127 -12.06 -0.15 2.96
C VAL A 127 -12.06 -1.66 2.78
N VAL A 128 -11.10 -2.34 3.38
CA VAL A 128 -11.02 -3.80 3.35
C VAL A 128 -11.93 -4.37 4.43
N ASP A 129 -12.92 -5.10 4.01
CA ASP A 129 -13.79 -5.92 4.87
C ASP A 129 -13.40 -7.39 4.70
N TYR A 130 -12.40 -7.82 5.46
CA TYR A 130 -11.87 -9.18 5.38
C TYR A 130 -12.93 -10.27 5.68
N PRO A 131 -13.75 -10.15 6.75
CA PRO A 131 -14.80 -11.13 7.01
C PRO A 131 -15.84 -11.23 5.89
N ALA A 132 -16.19 -10.13 5.24
CA ALA A 132 -17.13 -10.11 4.13
C ALA A 132 -16.46 -10.38 2.76
N ARG A 133 -15.14 -10.59 2.72
CA ARG A 133 -14.34 -10.89 1.52
C ARG A 133 -14.54 -9.88 0.40
N LYS A 134 -14.54 -8.60 0.73
CA LYS A 134 -14.72 -7.52 -0.24
C LYS A 134 -13.90 -6.29 0.13
N ILE A 135 -13.63 -5.47 -0.87
CA ILE A 135 -13.10 -4.13 -0.73
C ILE A 135 -14.23 -3.19 -1.13
N LEU A 136 -14.58 -2.28 -0.26
CA LEU A 136 -15.57 -1.26 -0.54
C LEU A 136 -14.85 0.04 -0.86
N VAL A 137 -15.25 0.68 -1.93
CA VAL A 137 -14.69 1.95 -2.39
C VAL A 137 -15.71 3.03 -2.16
N TYR A 138 -15.31 4.02 -1.38
CA TYR A 138 -16.09 5.23 -1.10
C TYR A 138 -15.31 6.45 -1.57
N ASP A 139 -16.04 7.53 -1.81
CA ASP A 139 -15.39 8.82 -1.91
C ASP A 139 -14.92 9.30 -0.51
N LEU A 140 -14.17 10.40 -0.45
CA LEU A 140 -13.67 10.94 0.81
C LEU A 140 -14.75 11.62 1.67
N TYR A 141 -16.01 11.62 1.23
CA TYR A 141 -17.20 12.04 1.99
C TYR A 141 -17.98 10.86 2.54
N GLY A 142 -17.61 9.63 2.12
CA GLY A 142 -18.25 8.40 2.56
C GLY A 142 -19.40 7.94 1.66
N GLU A 143 -19.55 8.51 0.47
CA GLU A 143 -20.52 8.02 -0.51
C GLU A 143 -19.97 6.78 -1.21
N PHE A 144 -20.80 5.76 -1.35
CA PHE A 144 -20.41 4.48 -1.96
C PHE A 144 -20.24 4.61 -3.46
N ASN A 145 -19.08 4.17 -3.97
CA ASN A 145 -18.80 4.14 -5.40
C ASN A 145 -18.98 2.75 -6.00
N ARG A 146 -18.28 1.76 -5.41
CA ARG A 146 -18.27 0.36 -5.91
C ARG A 146 -17.74 -0.61 -4.87
N SER A 147 -17.92 -1.89 -5.14
CA SER A 147 -17.32 -2.95 -4.35
C SER A 147 -16.51 -3.90 -5.24
N LEU A 148 -15.39 -4.38 -4.73
CA LEU A 148 -14.50 -5.32 -5.39
C LEU A 148 -14.50 -6.60 -4.55
N PRO A 149 -15.05 -7.72 -5.05
CA PRO A 149 -14.99 -9.00 -4.34
C PRO A 149 -13.57 -9.55 -4.35
N PHE A 150 -13.19 -10.28 -3.30
CA PHE A 150 -11.95 -11.04 -3.34
C PHE A 150 -12.06 -12.16 -4.37
N PRO A 151 -10.99 -12.44 -5.13
CA PRO A 151 -10.90 -13.67 -5.92
C PRO A 151 -11.06 -14.89 -5.02
N ASP A 152 -11.65 -15.98 -5.53
CA ASP A 152 -11.94 -17.18 -4.75
C ASP A 152 -10.69 -17.81 -4.09
N THR A 153 -9.53 -17.64 -4.71
CA THR A 153 -8.25 -18.20 -4.28
C THR A 153 -7.39 -17.25 -3.44
N CYS A 154 -7.82 -16.00 -3.27
CA CYS A 154 -7.02 -14.95 -2.60
C CYS A 154 -7.75 -14.38 -1.40
N TYR A 155 -6.97 -14.06 -0.39
CA TYR A 155 -7.42 -13.35 0.80
C TYR A 155 -6.46 -12.19 1.02
N TYR A 156 -7.00 -10.98 1.13
CA TYR A 156 -6.20 -9.79 1.40
C TYR A 156 -6.58 -9.25 2.77
N GLU A 157 -5.67 -9.32 3.71
CA GLU A 157 -5.86 -8.68 5.01
C GLU A 157 -5.47 -7.21 4.94
N PHE A 158 -4.42 -6.93 4.18
CA PHE A 158 -3.94 -5.57 3.98
C PHE A 158 -3.85 -5.24 2.50
N LEU A 159 -4.09 -3.97 2.21
CA LEU A 159 -3.82 -3.35 0.91
C LEU A 159 -2.80 -2.24 1.09
N SER A 160 -1.99 -2.05 0.08
CA SER A 160 -1.10 -0.90 -0.05
C SER A 160 -1.29 -0.25 -1.40
N ASP A 161 -1.21 1.05 -1.44
CA ASP A 161 -1.11 1.81 -2.67
C ASP A 161 0.25 1.51 -3.34
N TYR A 162 0.24 1.18 -4.62
CA TYR A 162 1.43 0.87 -5.38
C TYR A 162 1.70 1.94 -6.44
N ASP A 163 0.71 2.19 -7.29
CA ASP A 163 0.76 3.24 -8.29
C ASP A 163 -0.68 3.70 -8.61
N ARG A 164 -0.80 4.61 -9.56
CA ARG A 164 -2.08 5.23 -9.93
C ARG A 164 -3.20 4.23 -10.25
N ASP A 165 -2.84 3.07 -10.77
CA ASP A 165 -3.79 2.11 -11.35
C ASP A 165 -3.79 0.77 -10.60
N HIS A 166 -2.88 0.59 -9.61
CA HIS A 166 -2.68 -0.69 -8.93
C HIS A 166 -2.64 -0.57 -7.41
N LEU A 167 -3.27 -1.52 -6.74
CA LEU A 167 -3.10 -1.80 -5.32
C LEU A 167 -2.39 -3.15 -5.15
N ILE A 168 -1.54 -3.27 -4.13
CA ILE A 168 -0.96 -4.55 -3.74
C ILE A 168 -1.72 -5.08 -2.53
N GLY A 169 -2.23 -6.32 -2.65
CA GLY A 169 -2.83 -7.07 -1.55
C GLY A 169 -1.88 -8.14 -1.00
N TYR A 170 -1.83 -8.31 0.32
CA TYR A 170 -1.05 -9.34 1.03
C TYR A 170 -1.72 -9.78 2.33
#